data_ab97233a6a4c6baf8049e1e54ca0437e
#
_entry.id   ab97233a6a4c6baf8049e1e54ca0437e
#
_cell.length_a   1.000
_cell.length_b   1.000
_cell.length_c   1.000
_cell.angle_alpha   90.00
_cell.angle_beta   90.00
_cell.angle_gamma   90.00
#
_symmetry.space_group_name_H-M   'P 1'
#
loop_
_entity.id
_entity.type
_entity.pdbx_description
1 polymer ?
#
loop_
_entity_poly.entity_id
_entity_poly.type
_entity_poly.pdbx_seq_one_letter_code
_entity_poly.pdbx_strand_id
1 'polypeptide(L)'
;MNVKVRKFPYPFKCALSISSDIDNASSLDSFVQFMDFLNSENQTIYGPGLGLEVGNSFWFFNGSQSFQLSYFEGLTNKETLLAPIIRTYLQSKHIDTLHSWGNFDKGGFKRSYANKGMEVLNKYNFNVPVWVNHGINLNYQKIGDYPNMYGDDQNHSC
;
A
#
# COMPACT_ATOMS: atom_id res chain seq x y z
N MET A 1 -2.07 2.59 -46.77
CA MET A 1 -2.62 3.36 -45.65
C MET A 1 -1.83 2.97 -44.39
N ASN A 2 -1.01 3.85 -43.82
CA ASN A 2 -0.23 3.54 -42.63
C ASN A 2 -1.07 3.89 -41.41
N VAL A 3 -1.57 2.89 -40.71
CA VAL A 3 -2.26 3.04 -39.41
C VAL A 3 -1.21 3.12 -38.31
N LYS A 4 -1.19 4.22 -37.55
CA LYS A 4 -0.35 4.36 -36.37
C LYS A 4 -1.20 4.21 -35.12
N VAL A 5 -0.81 3.28 -34.23
CA VAL A 5 -1.42 3.18 -32.90
C VAL A 5 -0.94 4.35 -32.07
N ARG A 6 -1.87 5.08 -31.46
CA ARG A 6 -1.56 6.20 -30.56
C ARG A 6 -1.11 5.66 -29.20
N LYS A 7 -0.14 6.33 -28.59
CA LYS A 7 0.33 6.00 -27.24
C LYS A 7 -0.75 6.28 -26.17
N PHE A 8 -1.57 7.31 -26.41
CA PHE A 8 -2.64 7.69 -25.49
C PHE A 8 -3.97 7.79 -26.25
N PRO A 9 -5.11 7.51 -25.60
CA PRO A 9 -6.44 7.68 -26.19
C PRO A 9 -6.67 9.13 -26.64
N TYR A 10 -7.43 9.32 -27.73
CA TYR A 10 -7.87 10.66 -28.12
C TYR A 10 -8.84 11.23 -27.07
N PRO A 11 -8.75 12.53 -26.69
CA PRO A 11 -7.86 13.57 -27.24
C PRO A 11 -6.54 13.74 -26.46
N PHE A 12 -6.21 12.85 -25.54
CA PHE A 12 -5.09 13.00 -24.62
C PHE A 12 -3.73 12.91 -25.34
N LYS A 13 -2.78 13.72 -24.88
CA LYS A 13 -1.39 13.73 -25.37
C LYS A 13 -0.42 13.12 -24.36
N CYS A 14 -0.83 13.05 -23.09
CA CYS A 14 -0.09 12.46 -21.97
C CYS A 14 -1.06 11.84 -20.98
N ALA A 15 -0.52 11.04 -20.05
CA ALA A 15 -1.20 10.60 -18.86
C ALA A 15 -0.30 10.94 -17.65
N LEU A 16 -0.91 11.37 -16.57
CA LEU A 16 -0.27 11.58 -15.27
C LEU A 16 -0.79 10.51 -14.32
N SER A 17 0.11 9.80 -13.66
CA SER A 17 -0.20 8.92 -12.55
C SER A 17 0.43 9.51 -11.29
N ILE A 18 -0.36 9.64 -10.24
CA ILE A 18 0.10 10.13 -8.95
C ILE A 18 -0.06 8.99 -7.96
N SER A 19 1.01 8.67 -7.25
CA SER A 19 0.98 7.73 -6.14
C SER A 19 1.50 8.41 -4.88
N SER A 20 0.92 8.05 -3.75
CA SER A 20 1.33 8.55 -2.43
C SER A 20 1.78 7.37 -1.57
N ASP A 21 2.91 7.55 -0.93
CA ASP A 21 3.41 6.65 0.07
C ASP A 21 3.16 7.25 1.45
N ILE A 22 2.23 6.64 2.19
CA ILE A 22 1.74 7.14 3.47
C ILE A 22 2.35 6.41 4.67
N ASP A 23 3.45 5.71 4.46
CA ASP A 23 4.11 4.93 5.52
C ASP A 23 4.71 5.81 6.64
N ASN A 24 4.94 7.09 6.38
CA ASN A 24 5.38 8.05 7.40
C ASN A 24 4.25 8.68 8.22
N ALA A 25 3.00 8.35 7.96
CA ALA A 25 1.90 8.81 8.82
C ALA A 25 2.03 8.19 10.22
N SER A 26 2.19 9.03 11.23
CA SER A 26 2.47 8.59 12.61
C SER A 26 1.22 8.53 13.50
N SER A 27 0.11 9.10 13.05
CA SER A 27 -1.15 9.10 13.77
C SER A 27 -2.33 8.88 12.84
N LEU A 28 -3.42 8.36 13.42
CA LEU A 28 -4.67 8.18 12.71
C LEU A 28 -5.20 9.48 12.12
N ASP A 29 -5.15 10.56 12.88
CA ASP A 29 -5.62 11.86 12.45
C ASP A 29 -4.82 12.37 11.25
N SER A 30 -3.49 12.33 11.31
CA SER A 30 -2.62 12.71 10.19
C SER A 30 -2.94 11.90 8.93
N PHE A 31 -3.17 10.60 9.09
CA PHE A 31 -3.51 9.72 7.98
C PHE A 31 -4.82 10.15 7.31
N VAL A 32 -5.89 10.34 8.09
CA VAL A 32 -7.20 10.73 7.58
C VAL A 32 -7.14 12.12 6.91
N GLN A 33 -6.47 13.08 7.55
CA GLN A 33 -6.30 14.42 6.99
C GLN A 33 -5.56 14.40 5.65
N PHE A 34 -4.55 13.54 5.52
CA PHE A 34 -3.82 13.36 4.26
C PHE A 34 -4.71 12.75 3.17
N MET A 35 -5.45 11.70 3.51
CA MET A 35 -6.36 11.03 2.58
C MET A 35 -7.45 11.99 2.11
N ASP A 36 -8.03 12.75 3.02
CA ASP A 36 -9.05 13.74 2.69
C ASP A 36 -8.49 14.86 1.81
N PHE A 37 -7.30 15.38 2.15
CA PHE A 37 -6.65 16.41 1.34
C PHE A 37 -6.38 15.97 -0.10
N LEU A 38 -5.90 14.74 -0.30
CA LEU A 38 -5.58 14.25 -1.63
C LEU A 38 -6.83 13.84 -2.43
N ASN A 39 -7.77 13.14 -1.81
CA ASN A 39 -8.80 12.39 -2.50
C ASN A 39 -10.22 12.98 -2.39
N SER A 40 -10.41 14.05 -1.61
CA SER A 40 -11.71 14.71 -1.47
C SER A 40 -11.64 16.20 -1.81
N GLU A 41 -12.78 16.87 -1.86
CA GLU A 41 -12.89 18.32 -1.96
C GLU A 41 -13.19 18.98 -0.60
N ASN A 42 -13.15 18.20 0.47
CA ASN A 42 -13.46 18.68 1.82
C ASN A 42 -12.41 19.67 2.32
N GLN A 43 -12.83 20.55 3.24
CA GLN A 43 -11.89 21.42 3.95
C GLN A 43 -11.05 20.58 4.93
N THR A 44 -9.74 20.69 4.87
CA THR A 44 -8.79 19.99 5.72
C THR A 44 -7.86 20.98 6.42
N ILE A 45 -6.99 20.50 7.33
CA ILE A 45 -5.96 21.31 7.97
C ILE A 45 -4.91 21.85 6.97
N TYR A 46 -4.80 21.21 5.80
CA TYR A 46 -3.87 21.61 4.72
C TYR A 46 -4.53 22.58 3.72
N GLY A 47 -5.81 22.90 3.88
CA GLY A 47 -6.61 23.70 2.97
C GLY A 47 -7.73 22.89 2.31
N PRO A 48 -8.36 23.44 1.26
CA PRO A 48 -9.33 22.69 0.47
C PRO A 48 -8.70 21.43 -0.13
N GLY A 49 -9.41 20.32 -0.07
CA GLY A 49 -8.95 19.08 -0.67
C GLY A 49 -8.82 19.18 -2.18
N LEU A 50 -7.97 18.34 -2.75
CA LEU A 50 -7.58 18.41 -4.17
C LEU A 50 -8.53 17.62 -5.08
N GLY A 51 -9.37 16.72 -4.52
CA GLY A 51 -10.30 15.90 -5.28
C GLY A 51 -9.61 15.00 -6.32
N LEU A 52 -8.38 14.56 -6.06
CA LEU A 52 -7.60 13.76 -7.00
C LEU A 52 -7.83 12.27 -6.78
N GLU A 53 -7.75 11.49 -7.84
CA GLU A 53 -7.59 10.05 -7.75
C GLU A 53 -6.09 9.73 -7.60
N VAL A 54 -5.63 9.70 -6.35
CA VAL A 54 -4.24 9.35 -6.01
C VAL A 54 -4.20 7.89 -5.57
N GLY A 55 -3.31 7.10 -6.16
CA GLY A 55 -3.01 5.75 -5.71
C GLY A 55 -2.25 5.80 -4.39
N ASN A 56 -2.96 5.57 -3.27
CA ASN A 56 -2.34 5.56 -1.96
C ASN A 56 -1.94 4.15 -1.56
N SER A 57 -0.82 4.04 -0.85
CA SER A 57 -0.29 2.78 -0.36
C SER A 57 -0.62 2.54 1.12
N PHE A 58 -0.55 1.28 1.52
CA PHE A 58 -0.58 0.87 2.92
C PHE A 58 0.22 -0.42 3.09
N TRP A 59 0.47 -0.82 4.34
CA TRP A 59 0.99 -2.13 4.66
C TRP A 59 0.22 -2.83 5.78
N PHE A 60 0.31 -4.15 5.78
CA PHE A 60 -0.37 -4.94 6.80
C PHE A 60 0.38 -4.94 8.12
N PHE A 61 1.71 -5.00 8.10
CA PHE A 61 2.52 -5.21 9.30
C PHE A 61 3.58 -4.12 9.47
N ASN A 62 3.96 -3.85 10.70
CA ASN A 62 5.08 -2.99 11.03
C ASN A 62 6.02 -3.71 11.99
N GLY A 63 6.96 -4.46 11.44
CA GLY A 63 7.98 -5.19 12.19
C GLY A 63 9.14 -4.33 12.69
N SER A 64 9.27 -3.12 12.18
CA SER A 64 10.38 -2.24 12.55
C SER A 64 10.22 -1.52 13.88
N GLN A 65 9.02 -1.59 14.48
CA GLN A 65 8.65 -0.84 15.70
C GLN A 65 8.75 0.68 15.52
N SER A 66 8.68 1.18 14.29
CA SER A 66 8.55 2.60 14.01
C SER A 66 7.15 3.09 14.34
N PHE A 67 6.96 4.40 14.50
CA PHE A 67 5.65 5.01 14.73
C PHE A 67 4.74 5.04 13.49
N GLN A 68 5.02 4.20 12.52
CA GLN A 68 4.27 4.12 11.27
C GLN A 68 3.01 3.28 11.46
N LEU A 69 1.94 3.71 10.80
CA LEU A 69 0.65 3.06 10.85
C LEU A 69 0.64 1.77 10.01
N SER A 70 -0.03 0.75 10.51
CA SER A 70 -0.22 -0.53 9.82
C SER A 70 -1.60 -1.11 10.13
N TYR A 71 -2.03 -2.08 9.31
CA TYR A 71 -3.30 -2.75 9.51
C TYR A 71 -3.33 -3.59 10.80
N PHE A 72 -2.25 -4.33 11.05
CA PHE A 72 -2.07 -5.12 12.26
C PHE A 72 -1.08 -4.46 13.23
N GLU A 73 -1.24 -4.71 14.51
CA GLU A 73 -0.31 -4.24 15.55
C GLU A 73 1.01 -5.03 15.48
N GLY A 74 2.06 -4.35 15.04
CA GLY A 74 3.39 -4.95 14.90
C GLY A 74 3.38 -6.18 13.99
N LEU A 75 3.81 -7.32 14.52
CA LEU A 75 3.79 -8.64 13.88
C LEU A 75 2.71 -9.58 14.45
N THR A 76 1.66 -9.03 15.01
CA THR A 76 0.55 -9.81 15.59
C THR A 76 -0.59 -9.98 14.58
N ASN A 77 -1.62 -10.74 14.96
CA ASN A 77 -2.87 -10.84 14.21
C ASN A 77 -3.95 -9.87 14.70
N LYS A 78 -3.61 -8.97 15.62
CA LYS A 78 -4.55 -8.01 16.19
C LYS A 78 -4.64 -6.80 15.28
N GLU A 79 -5.85 -6.47 14.84
CA GLU A 79 -6.11 -5.29 14.03
C GLU A 79 -5.88 -4.00 14.85
N THR A 80 -5.29 -2.99 14.22
CA THR A 80 -5.17 -1.65 14.79
C THR A 80 -6.49 -0.88 14.70
N LEU A 81 -6.58 0.26 15.36
CA LEU A 81 -7.70 1.19 15.19
C LEU A 81 -7.79 1.75 13.76
N LEU A 82 -6.70 1.70 13.02
CA LEU A 82 -6.65 2.11 11.61
C LEU A 82 -7.28 1.08 10.66
N ALA A 83 -7.31 -0.20 11.02
CA ALA A 83 -7.76 -1.25 10.11
C ALA A 83 -9.17 -1.03 9.52
N PRO A 84 -10.19 -0.59 10.28
CA PRO A 84 -11.50 -0.26 9.72
C PRO A 84 -11.43 0.87 8.68
N ILE A 85 -10.58 1.86 8.91
CA ILE A 85 -10.42 3.02 8.03
C ILE A 85 -9.69 2.62 6.75
N ILE A 86 -8.63 1.82 6.84
CA ILE A 86 -7.98 1.22 5.66
C ILE A 86 -9.01 0.45 4.83
N ARG A 87 -9.90 -0.34 5.44
CA ARG A 87 -10.96 -1.05 4.72
C ARG A 87 -11.90 -0.10 3.98
N THR A 88 -12.26 1.03 4.58
CA THR A 88 -13.08 2.05 3.91
C THR A 88 -12.38 2.61 2.68
N TYR A 89 -11.10 2.92 2.78
CA TYR A 89 -10.32 3.45 1.65
C TYR A 89 -10.03 2.39 0.57
N LEU A 90 -9.85 1.13 0.95
CA LEU A 90 -9.76 0.02 -0.02
C LEU A 90 -11.09 -0.16 -0.77
N GLN A 91 -12.22 -0.05 -0.06
CA GLN A 91 -13.54 -0.15 -0.67
C GLN A 91 -13.83 1.00 -1.64
N SER A 92 -13.43 2.23 -1.30
CA SER A 92 -13.58 3.42 -2.16
C SER A 92 -12.51 3.50 -3.25
N LYS A 93 -11.50 2.62 -3.23
CA LYS A 93 -10.33 2.62 -4.12
C LYS A 93 -9.40 3.85 -3.95
N HIS A 94 -9.51 4.58 -2.86
CA HIS A 94 -8.54 5.60 -2.50
C HIS A 94 -7.22 4.99 -1.97
N ILE A 95 -7.25 3.72 -1.57
CA ILE A 95 -6.07 2.86 -1.42
C ILE A 95 -6.17 1.77 -2.48
N ASP A 96 -5.19 1.68 -3.34
CA ASP A 96 -5.09 0.70 -4.44
C ASP A 96 -3.72 0.02 -4.52
N THR A 97 -2.81 0.40 -3.65
CA THR A 97 -1.42 -0.03 -3.65
C THR A 97 -1.06 -0.70 -2.34
N LEU A 98 -0.46 -1.88 -2.42
CA LEU A 98 0.17 -2.54 -1.29
C LEU A 98 1.66 -2.25 -1.30
N HIS A 99 2.13 -1.55 -0.26
CA HIS A 99 3.55 -1.27 -0.08
C HIS A 99 4.24 -2.46 0.59
N SER A 100 4.41 -3.54 -0.17
CA SER A 100 4.76 -4.87 0.33
C SER A 100 3.83 -5.37 1.45
N TRP A 101 4.16 -6.46 2.11
CA TRP A 101 3.34 -6.96 3.25
C TRP A 101 3.55 -6.15 4.53
N GLY A 102 4.61 -5.35 4.58
CA GLY A 102 4.88 -4.52 5.74
C GLY A 102 6.31 -4.03 5.82
N ASN A 103 6.59 -3.22 6.83
CA ASN A 103 7.93 -2.80 7.16
C ASN A 103 8.67 -3.91 7.91
N PHE A 104 9.57 -4.58 7.22
CA PHE A 104 10.47 -5.60 7.75
C PHE A 104 11.95 -5.21 7.61
N ASP A 105 12.26 -3.93 7.65
CA ASP A 105 13.62 -3.41 7.49
C ASP A 105 14.61 -3.95 8.53
N LYS A 106 14.09 -4.46 9.66
CA LYS A 106 14.88 -5.19 10.66
C LYS A 106 14.87 -6.71 10.45
N GLY A 107 14.33 -7.18 9.32
CA GLY A 107 14.14 -8.61 9.03
C GLY A 107 12.89 -9.19 9.70
N GLY A 108 12.82 -10.52 9.76
CA GLY A 108 11.74 -11.23 10.44
C GLY A 108 10.49 -11.47 9.59
N PHE A 109 10.51 -11.18 8.29
CA PHE A 109 9.43 -11.55 7.40
C PHE A 109 9.24 -13.06 7.36
N LYS A 110 7.98 -13.47 7.34
CA LYS A 110 7.56 -14.86 7.14
C LYS A 110 6.41 -14.91 6.15
N ARG A 111 6.35 -15.97 5.35
CA ARG A 111 5.24 -16.20 4.41
C ARG A 111 3.88 -16.17 5.12
N SER A 112 3.80 -16.59 6.38
CA SER A 112 2.57 -16.54 7.16
C SER A 112 1.97 -15.13 7.28
N TYR A 113 2.80 -14.08 7.26
CA TYR A 113 2.32 -12.69 7.21
C TYR A 113 1.68 -12.34 5.88
N ALA A 114 2.31 -12.76 4.76
CA ALA A 114 1.72 -12.61 3.44
C ALA A 114 0.37 -13.34 3.34
N ASN A 115 0.32 -14.60 3.79
CA ASN A 115 -0.91 -15.39 3.82
C ASN A 115 -2.00 -14.68 4.64
N LYS A 116 -1.63 -14.10 5.78
CA LYS A 116 -2.57 -13.36 6.63
C LYS A 116 -3.10 -12.09 5.95
N GLY A 117 -2.25 -11.36 5.26
CA GLY A 117 -2.67 -10.22 4.44
C GLY A 117 -3.63 -10.65 3.34
N MET A 118 -3.32 -11.73 2.62
CA MET A 118 -4.21 -12.31 1.59
C MET A 118 -5.55 -12.77 2.15
N GLU A 119 -5.59 -13.35 3.36
CA GLU A 119 -6.85 -13.69 4.04
C GLU A 119 -7.75 -12.47 4.22
N VAL A 120 -7.17 -11.33 4.62
CA VAL A 120 -7.92 -10.08 4.77
C VAL A 120 -8.45 -9.58 3.43
N LEU A 121 -7.61 -9.53 2.41
CA LEU A 121 -8.03 -9.11 1.06
C LEU A 121 -9.16 -9.99 0.54
N ASN A 122 -9.02 -11.31 0.65
CA ASN A 122 -10.04 -12.27 0.22
C ASN A 122 -11.33 -12.15 1.04
N LYS A 123 -11.23 -12.02 2.36
CA LYS A 123 -12.38 -11.91 3.27
C LYS A 123 -13.30 -10.77 2.90
N TYR A 124 -12.72 -9.63 2.50
CA TYR A 124 -13.47 -8.42 2.17
C TYR A 124 -13.60 -8.20 0.65
N ASN A 125 -13.13 -9.13 -0.16
CA ASN A 125 -13.11 -9.05 -1.62
C ASN A 125 -12.44 -7.76 -2.13
N PHE A 126 -11.31 -7.38 -1.51
CA PHE A 126 -10.54 -6.23 -1.94
C PHE A 126 -9.60 -6.61 -3.08
N ASN A 127 -9.57 -5.77 -4.11
CA ASN A 127 -8.61 -5.86 -5.19
C ASN A 127 -7.58 -4.73 -5.03
N VAL A 128 -6.33 -5.11 -4.80
CA VAL A 128 -5.20 -4.19 -4.73
C VAL A 128 -4.29 -4.48 -5.93
N PRO A 129 -4.43 -3.73 -7.02
CA PRO A 129 -3.79 -4.07 -8.29
C PRO A 129 -2.30 -3.74 -8.33
N VAL A 130 -1.80 -2.92 -7.41
CA VAL A 130 -0.43 -2.45 -7.41
C VAL A 130 0.31 -3.00 -6.20
N TRP A 131 1.48 -3.56 -6.45
CA TRP A 131 2.45 -3.94 -5.44
C TRP A 131 3.68 -3.04 -5.58
N VAL A 132 4.12 -2.43 -4.48
CA VAL A 132 5.37 -1.68 -4.40
C VAL A 132 6.30 -2.40 -3.45
N ASN A 133 7.49 -2.74 -3.92
CA ASN A 133 8.49 -3.36 -3.06
C ASN A 133 9.04 -2.33 -2.08
N HIS A 134 9.00 -2.65 -0.79
CA HIS A 134 9.52 -1.79 0.28
C HIS A 134 10.87 -2.25 0.77
N GLY A 135 11.67 -1.29 1.12
CA GLY A 135 12.77 -1.51 2.02
C GLY A 135 14.13 -1.59 1.41
N ILE A 136 15.03 -1.78 2.33
CA ILE A 136 16.46 -1.94 2.17
C ILE A 136 16.82 -3.42 2.03
N ASN A 137 18.12 -3.71 1.91
CA ASN A 137 18.64 -5.08 1.73
C ASN A 137 18.25 -6.09 2.82
N LEU A 138 17.86 -5.63 4.02
CA LEU A 138 17.40 -6.50 5.10
C LEU A 138 15.92 -6.91 4.98
N ASN A 139 15.16 -6.25 4.13
CA ASN A 139 13.78 -6.61 3.87
C ASN A 139 13.68 -7.72 2.83
N TYR A 140 13.65 -8.96 3.28
CA TYR A 140 13.66 -10.16 2.44
C TYR A 140 12.36 -10.39 1.62
N GLN A 141 11.41 -9.47 1.63
CA GLN A 141 10.28 -9.45 0.71
C GLN A 141 10.67 -8.97 -0.69
N LYS A 142 11.89 -8.48 -0.86
CA LYS A 142 12.37 -7.88 -2.09
C LYS A 142 12.53 -8.93 -3.17
N ILE A 143 11.70 -8.85 -4.19
CA ILE A 143 11.71 -9.75 -5.34
C ILE A 143 12.76 -9.27 -6.34
N GLY A 144 13.53 -10.19 -6.89
CA GLY A 144 14.47 -9.93 -7.98
C GLY A 144 15.93 -9.82 -7.57
N ASP A 145 16.25 -9.20 -6.45
CA ASP A 145 17.64 -9.09 -6.00
C ASP A 145 18.14 -10.38 -5.31
N TYR A 146 17.21 -11.09 -4.66
CA TYR A 146 17.51 -12.29 -3.88
C TYR A 146 16.46 -13.38 -4.11
N PRO A 147 16.48 -14.05 -5.25
CA PRO A 147 15.42 -15.01 -5.63
C PRO A 147 15.27 -16.20 -4.69
N ASN A 148 16.27 -16.46 -3.84
CA ASN A 148 16.25 -17.60 -2.90
C ASN A 148 15.95 -17.20 -1.44
N MET A 149 15.58 -15.94 -1.19
CA MET A 149 15.47 -15.39 0.17
C MET A 149 14.09 -14.76 0.42
N TYR A 150 13.04 -15.37 -0.07
CA TYR A 150 11.68 -14.87 0.08
C TYR A 150 10.98 -15.48 1.30
N GLY A 151 10.97 -14.75 2.39
CA GLY A 151 10.33 -15.21 3.59
C GLY A 151 11.06 -16.35 4.28
N ASP A 152 10.32 -17.19 4.96
CA ASP A 152 10.78 -18.30 5.78
C ASP A 152 10.80 -19.64 5.02
N ASP A 153 10.40 -19.66 3.77
CA ASP A 153 10.30 -20.83 2.94
C ASP A 153 11.09 -20.64 1.64
N GLN A 154 12.15 -21.42 1.48
CA GLN A 154 13.03 -21.37 0.30
C GLN A 154 12.36 -21.84 -1.00
N ASN A 155 11.23 -22.51 -0.91
CA ASN A 155 10.45 -22.97 -2.07
C ASN A 155 9.38 -21.98 -2.47
N HIS A 156 9.45 -20.77 -1.95
CA HIS A 156 8.51 -19.73 -2.27
C HIS A 156 8.65 -19.31 -3.74
N SER A 157 7.64 -19.60 -4.51
CA SER A 157 7.40 -18.99 -5.84
C SER A 157 6.32 -17.92 -5.71
N CYS A 158 6.62 -16.71 -6.18
CA CYS A 158 5.59 -15.69 -6.34
C CYS A 158 4.63 -16.03 -7.46
#